data_1fe294e5c5f97f4f639381e4d296d37f
#
_entry.id   1fe294e5c5f97f4f639381e4d296d37f
#
_cell.length_a   1.000
_cell.length_b   1.000
_cell.length_c   1.000
_cell.angle_alpha   90.00
_cell.angle_beta   90.00
_cell.angle_gamma   90.00
#
_symmetry.space_group_name_H-M   'P 1'
#
loop_
_entity.id
_entity.type
_entity.pdbx_description
1 polymer ?
#
loop_
_entity_poly.entity_id
_entity_poly.type
_entity_poly.pdbx_seq_one_letter_code
_entity_poly.pdbx_strand_id
1 'polypeptide(L)'
;MLVETQTVLKYKQSFALFVYRMLDMTRMAPSPELKQVLKNEVHFLYDLLCLIIYNDNKEESINVLIDWASVVGSDIKLDVFKDMYMEKLTQLNLQEFAPAKFLFSFTTIWDSIHLMCLIADDIIINRHIYEKETVMSCISNFKWIFYNIFIILFCPICAKHYLTVDTFPYEFERVEVALYREKMGEPLQLVEEITRNQIHKNILYKNNLLYKSMIFHNHVNNYRPIQHKQDELNNYQRMDWSLLKTLLGII
;
A
#
# COMPACT_ATOMS: atom_id res chain seq x y z
N MET A 1 14.58 -5.66 5.82
CA MET A 1 13.89 -5.21 7.08
C MET A 1 13.89 -3.68 7.10
N LEU A 2 12.73 -3.06 7.27
CA LEU A 2 12.60 -1.59 7.23
C LEU A 2 13.33 -0.94 8.42
N VAL A 3 14.07 0.13 8.15
CA VAL A 3 14.69 0.94 9.21
C VAL A 3 13.61 1.73 9.94
N GLU A 4 13.56 1.67 11.26
CA GLU A 4 12.58 2.39 12.07
C GLU A 4 12.95 3.87 12.23
N THR A 5 12.57 4.69 11.26
CA THR A 5 12.61 6.15 11.37
C THR A 5 11.27 6.70 11.86
N GLN A 6 11.23 7.97 12.30
CA GLN A 6 9.99 8.64 12.68
C GLN A 6 8.97 8.67 11.51
N THR A 7 9.46 8.80 10.28
CA THR A 7 8.63 8.78 9.08
C THR A 7 8.02 7.38 8.85
N VAL A 8 8.81 6.32 8.99
CA VAL A 8 8.33 4.94 8.86
C VAL A 8 7.31 4.62 9.97
N LEU A 9 7.54 5.05 11.20
CA LEU A 9 6.57 4.89 12.29
C LEU A 9 5.24 5.60 12.00
N LYS A 10 5.30 6.82 11.48
CA LYS A 10 4.11 7.55 11.02
C LYS A 10 3.38 6.79 9.90
N TYR A 11 4.12 6.25 8.92
CA TYR A 11 3.55 5.46 7.84
C TYR A 11 2.89 4.17 8.33
N LYS A 12 3.49 3.47 9.30
CA LYS A 12 2.88 2.29 9.94
C LYS A 12 1.54 2.62 10.60
N GLN A 13 1.45 3.75 11.32
CA GLN A 13 0.20 4.22 11.93
C GLN A 13 -0.89 4.56 10.89
N SER A 14 -0.50 5.24 9.81
CA SER A 14 -1.40 5.54 8.69
C SER A 14 -1.86 4.25 8.00
N PHE A 15 -0.98 3.27 7.85
CA PHE A 15 -1.29 1.99 7.23
C PHE A 15 -2.29 1.17 8.06
N ALA A 16 -2.17 1.15 9.39
CA ALA A 16 -3.17 0.51 10.25
C ALA A 16 -4.59 1.09 10.01
N LEU A 17 -4.70 2.41 9.87
CA LEU A 17 -5.98 3.06 9.55
C LEU A 17 -6.45 2.75 8.12
N PHE A 18 -5.54 2.66 7.16
CA PHE A 18 -5.84 2.26 5.80
C PHE A 18 -6.41 0.84 5.76
N VAL A 19 -5.76 -0.11 6.42
CA VAL A 19 -6.21 -1.52 6.49
C VAL A 19 -7.58 -1.63 7.18
N TYR A 20 -7.78 -0.91 8.29
CA TYR A 20 -9.10 -0.81 8.94
C TYR A 20 -10.17 -0.30 7.97
N ARG A 21 -9.85 0.72 7.15
CA ARG A 21 -10.81 1.24 6.17
C ARG A 21 -11.11 0.23 5.06
N MET A 22 -10.11 -0.53 4.60
CA MET A 22 -10.31 -1.63 3.65
C MET A 22 -11.20 -2.73 4.25
N LEU A 23 -11.01 -3.06 5.53
CA LEU A 23 -11.89 -3.99 6.24
C LEU A 23 -13.34 -3.49 6.29
N ASP A 24 -13.56 -2.21 6.59
CA ASP A 24 -14.89 -1.58 6.54
C ASP A 24 -15.52 -1.68 5.15
N MET A 25 -14.75 -1.49 4.08
CA MET A 25 -15.23 -1.65 2.71
C MET A 25 -15.68 -3.08 2.39
N THR A 26 -15.07 -4.09 3.03
CA THR A 26 -15.46 -5.50 2.84
C THR A 26 -16.89 -5.76 3.31
N ARG A 27 -17.31 -5.24 4.47
CA ARG A 27 -18.70 -5.37 4.95
C ARG A 27 -19.69 -4.57 4.10
N MET A 28 -19.24 -3.45 3.51
CA MET A 28 -20.03 -2.55 2.67
C MET A 28 -20.15 -3.04 1.22
N ALA A 29 -19.45 -4.09 0.83
CA ALA A 29 -19.43 -4.59 -0.55
C ALA A 29 -20.86 -4.98 -1.02
N PRO A 30 -21.32 -4.48 -2.19
CA PRO A 30 -22.69 -4.66 -2.65
C PRO A 30 -22.96 -6.06 -3.22
N SER A 31 -21.93 -6.85 -3.52
CA SER A 31 -22.09 -8.21 -4.04
C SER A 31 -21.21 -9.22 -3.30
N PRO A 32 -21.62 -10.50 -3.23
CA PRO A 32 -20.82 -11.57 -2.63
C PRO A 32 -19.46 -11.74 -3.30
N GLU A 33 -19.38 -11.59 -4.62
CA GLU A 33 -18.16 -11.73 -5.41
C GLU A 33 -17.15 -10.65 -5.05
N LEU A 34 -17.57 -9.38 -5.03
CA LEU A 34 -16.71 -8.28 -4.61
C LEU A 34 -16.29 -8.43 -3.15
N LYS A 35 -17.20 -8.88 -2.27
CA LYS A 35 -16.88 -9.15 -0.87
C LYS A 35 -15.78 -10.20 -0.75
N GLN A 36 -15.84 -11.29 -1.54
CA GLN A 36 -14.82 -12.33 -1.50
C GLN A 36 -13.46 -11.82 -1.98
N VAL A 37 -13.44 -11.04 -3.05
CA VAL A 37 -12.20 -10.41 -3.54
C VAL A 37 -11.60 -9.49 -2.48
N LEU A 38 -12.42 -8.60 -1.91
CA LEU A 38 -11.95 -7.68 -0.85
C LEU A 38 -11.46 -8.43 0.39
N LYS A 39 -12.08 -9.57 0.77
CA LYS A 39 -11.59 -10.40 1.88
C LYS A 39 -10.16 -10.88 1.63
N ASN A 40 -9.85 -11.37 0.44
CA ASN A 40 -8.53 -11.86 0.09
C ASN A 40 -7.48 -10.72 0.16
N GLU A 41 -7.82 -9.56 -0.37
CA GLU A 41 -6.90 -8.41 -0.39
C GLU A 41 -6.72 -7.80 1.01
N VAL A 42 -7.79 -7.76 1.80
CA VAL A 42 -7.71 -7.33 3.20
C VAL A 42 -6.89 -8.31 4.03
N HIS A 43 -7.00 -9.62 3.76
CA HIS A 43 -6.14 -10.61 4.39
C HIS A 43 -4.67 -10.32 4.13
N PHE A 44 -4.29 -10.13 2.88
CA PHE A 44 -2.92 -9.75 2.51
C PHE A 44 -2.43 -8.47 3.21
N LEU A 45 -3.29 -7.45 3.30
CA LEU A 45 -2.95 -6.21 4.01
C LEU A 45 -2.75 -6.43 5.52
N TYR A 46 -3.55 -7.29 6.16
CA TYR A 46 -3.36 -7.64 7.57
C TYR A 46 -2.11 -8.50 7.79
N ASP A 47 -1.76 -9.38 6.85
CA ASP A 47 -0.49 -10.11 6.91
C ASP A 47 0.70 -9.16 6.86
N LEU A 48 0.68 -8.18 5.95
CA LEU A 48 1.70 -7.12 5.92
C LEU A 48 1.75 -6.32 7.22
N LEU A 49 0.58 -5.92 7.73
CA LEU A 49 0.48 -5.18 8.99
C LEU A 49 1.03 -5.99 10.16
N CYS A 50 0.72 -7.29 10.19
CA CYS A 50 1.23 -8.22 11.19
C CYS A 50 2.75 -8.32 11.16
N LEU A 51 3.33 -8.50 9.98
CA LEU A 51 4.77 -8.58 9.82
C LEU A 51 5.50 -7.31 10.26
N ILE A 52 4.94 -6.12 9.98
CA ILE A 52 5.59 -4.85 10.34
C ILE A 52 5.37 -4.42 11.80
N ILE A 53 4.37 -4.98 12.50
CA ILE A 53 4.05 -4.64 13.90
C ILE A 53 4.57 -5.72 14.84
N TYR A 54 4.22 -7.00 14.60
CA TYR A 54 4.54 -8.10 15.51
C TYR A 54 5.80 -8.86 15.09
N ASN A 55 6.25 -8.73 13.85
CA ASN A 55 7.30 -9.56 13.24
C ASN A 55 7.00 -11.08 13.39
N ASP A 56 5.73 -11.44 13.30
CA ASP A 56 5.18 -12.78 13.52
C ASP A 56 4.00 -13.02 12.59
N ASN A 57 3.53 -14.25 12.46
CA ASN A 57 2.32 -14.60 11.72
C ASN A 57 1.18 -14.88 12.71
N LYS A 58 0.04 -14.18 12.52
CA LYS A 58 -1.18 -14.35 13.33
C LYS A 58 -2.38 -14.74 12.44
N GLU A 59 -2.15 -15.61 11.48
CA GLU A 59 -3.09 -15.99 10.43
C GLU A 59 -4.48 -16.39 10.98
N GLU A 60 -4.54 -17.22 12.03
CA GLU A 60 -5.81 -17.65 12.63
C GLU A 60 -6.61 -16.45 13.18
N SER A 61 -5.96 -15.56 13.91
CA SER A 61 -6.60 -14.37 14.47
C SER A 61 -7.05 -13.39 13.38
N ILE A 62 -6.25 -13.23 12.34
CA ILE A 62 -6.57 -12.39 11.16
C ILE A 62 -7.79 -12.96 10.44
N ASN A 63 -7.83 -14.27 10.17
CA ASN A 63 -8.96 -14.94 9.54
C ASN A 63 -10.26 -14.71 10.34
N VAL A 64 -10.23 -14.91 11.66
CA VAL A 64 -11.39 -14.66 12.53
C VAL A 64 -11.83 -13.20 12.50
N LEU A 65 -10.89 -12.25 12.45
CA LEU A 65 -11.19 -10.82 12.36
C LEU A 65 -11.91 -10.47 11.05
N ILE A 66 -11.40 -10.96 9.92
CA ILE A 66 -11.94 -10.68 8.59
C ILE A 66 -13.31 -11.35 8.41
N ASP A 67 -13.45 -12.59 8.84
CA ASP A 67 -14.73 -13.31 8.78
C ASP A 67 -15.78 -12.62 9.63
N TRP A 68 -15.45 -12.23 10.84
CA TRP A 68 -16.34 -11.43 11.69
C TRP A 68 -16.76 -10.14 10.99
N ALA A 69 -15.80 -9.34 10.49
CA ALA A 69 -16.13 -8.08 9.83
C ALA A 69 -17.03 -8.28 8.60
N SER A 70 -16.84 -9.36 7.84
CA SER A 70 -17.58 -9.64 6.61
C SER A 70 -19.07 -9.91 6.84
N VAL A 71 -19.48 -10.29 8.05
CA VAL A 71 -20.88 -10.55 8.43
C VAL A 71 -21.52 -9.41 9.20
N VAL A 72 -20.75 -8.40 9.61
CA VAL A 72 -21.29 -7.19 10.24
C VAL A 72 -22.15 -6.44 9.22
N GLY A 73 -23.37 -6.04 9.62
CA GLY A 73 -24.35 -5.40 8.73
C GLY A 73 -23.82 -4.09 8.13
N SER A 74 -24.13 -3.86 6.86
CA SER A 74 -23.76 -2.64 6.15
C SER A 74 -24.52 -1.39 6.64
N ASP A 75 -25.62 -1.57 7.36
CA ASP A 75 -26.44 -0.53 7.99
C ASP A 75 -25.81 0.02 9.29
N ILE A 76 -24.82 -0.69 9.86
CA ILE A 76 -24.12 -0.26 11.06
C ILE A 76 -23.25 0.97 10.73
N LYS A 77 -23.43 2.04 11.50
CA LYS A 77 -22.66 3.28 11.35
C LYS A 77 -21.18 3.06 11.64
N LEU A 78 -20.33 3.87 11.01
CA LEU A 78 -18.88 3.75 11.10
C LEU A 78 -18.34 3.92 12.52
N ASP A 79 -18.92 4.80 13.32
CA ASP A 79 -18.55 5.01 14.73
C ASP A 79 -18.84 3.77 15.59
N VAL A 80 -20.02 3.15 15.40
CA VAL A 80 -20.37 1.88 16.08
C VAL A 80 -19.45 0.75 15.61
N PHE A 81 -19.21 0.64 14.31
CA PHE A 81 -18.28 -0.38 13.78
C PHE A 81 -16.87 -0.22 14.34
N LYS A 82 -16.40 1.01 14.50
CA LYS A 82 -15.11 1.30 15.16
C LYS A 82 -15.05 0.71 16.57
N ASP A 83 -16.08 0.96 17.39
CA ASP A 83 -16.10 0.47 18.77
C ASP A 83 -16.14 -1.07 18.83
N MET A 84 -16.94 -1.69 17.96
CA MET A 84 -16.97 -3.15 17.78
C MET A 84 -15.61 -3.71 17.31
N TYR A 85 -14.93 -3.01 16.42
CA TYR A 85 -13.60 -3.38 15.92
C TYR A 85 -12.55 -3.35 17.06
N MET A 86 -12.53 -2.30 17.86
CA MET A 86 -11.62 -2.18 19.01
C MET A 86 -11.84 -3.30 20.02
N GLU A 87 -13.10 -3.63 20.31
CA GLU A 87 -13.43 -4.77 21.17
C GLU A 87 -12.96 -6.09 20.55
N LYS A 88 -13.19 -6.29 19.24
CA LYS A 88 -12.76 -7.49 18.52
C LYS A 88 -11.25 -7.66 18.50
N LEU A 89 -10.48 -6.60 18.29
CA LEU A 89 -9.03 -6.64 18.40
C LEU A 89 -8.56 -7.08 19.79
N THR A 90 -9.23 -6.61 20.84
CA THR A 90 -8.92 -7.01 22.23
C THR A 90 -9.19 -8.50 22.45
N GLN A 91 -10.32 -9.02 21.96
CA GLN A 91 -10.66 -10.43 22.04
C GLN A 91 -9.65 -11.35 21.33
N LEU A 92 -9.04 -10.87 20.25
CA LEU A 92 -8.11 -11.61 19.41
C LEU A 92 -6.62 -11.39 19.77
N ASN A 93 -6.33 -10.57 20.78
CA ASN A 93 -4.97 -10.13 21.13
C ASN A 93 -4.22 -9.45 19.97
N LEU A 94 -4.95 -8.58 19.23
CA LEU A 94 -4.47 -7.81 18.09
C LEU A 94 -4.53 -6.30 18.34
N GLN A 95 -4.44 -5.84 19.59
CA GLN A 95 -4.63 -4.42 19.97
C GLN A 95 -3.68 -3.47 19.25
N GLU A 96 -2.49 -3.95 18.90
CA GLU A 96 -1.48 -3.16 18.18
C GLU A 96 -1.91 -2.80 16.73
N PHE A 97 -2.93 -3.48 16.18
CA PHE A 97 -3.53 -3.10 14.89
C PHE A 97 -4.45 -1.88 15.00
N ALA A 98 -4.78 -1.46 16.22
CA ALA A 98 -5.63 -0.31 16.43
C ALA A 98 -4.99 0.97 15.88
N PRO A 99 -5.66 1.71 14.98
CA PRO A 99 -5.16 3.02 14.56
C PRO A 99 -5.09 3.99 15.74
N ALA A 100 -4.02 4.75 15.84
CA ALA A 100 -3.89 5.77 16.89
C ALA A 100 -5.01 6.82 16.83
N LYS A 101 -5.52 7.10 15.63
CA LYS A 101 -6.66 7.99 15.37
C LYS A 101 -7.48 7.44 14.20
N PHE A 102 -8.83 7.50 14.33
CA PHE A 102 -9.76 7.07 13.29
C PHE A 102 -10.16 8.23 12.35
N LEU A 103 -9.24 9.12 12.05
CA LEU A 103 -9.44 10.22 11.11
C LEU A 103 -8.79 9.88 9.75
N PHE A 104 -9.58 9.30 8.85
CA PHE A 104 -9.13 8.95 7.52
C PHE A 104 -9.00 10.19 6.63
N SER A 105 -7.87 10.35 5.96
CA SER A 105 -7.54 11.51 5.14
C SER A 105 -6.69 11.12 3.93
N PHE A 106 -6.47 12.06 3.01
CA PHE A 106 -5.52 11.85 1.91
C PHE A 106 -4.09 11.59 2.40
N THR A 107 -3.68 12.16 3.53
CA THR A 107 -2.39 11.86 4.15
C THR A 107 -2.31 10.36 4.53
N THR A 108 -3.38 9.79 5.09
CA THR A 108 -3.46 8.35 5.39
C THR A 108 -3.21 7.51 4.14
N ILE A 109 -3.84 7.89 3.03
CA ILE A 109 -3.70 7.18 1.75
C ILE A 109 -2.27 7.29 1.23
N TRP A 110 -1.68 8.50 1.20
CA TRP A 110 -0.33 8.71 0.70
C TRP A 110 0.74 8.03 1.54
N ASP A 111 0.66 8.14 2.86
CA ASP A 111 1.58 7.45 3.78
C ASP A 111 1.53 5.93 3.55
N SER A 112 0.32 5.38 3.34
CA SER A 112 0.13 3.94 3.07
C SER A 112 0.65 3.52 1.70
N ILE A 113 0.45 4.34 0.66
CA ILE A 113 1.02 4.11 -0.68
C ILE A 113 2.55 4.04 -0.60
N HIS A 114 3.19 5.02 0.06
CA HIS A 114 4.64 5.05 0.18
C HIS A 114 5.17 3.87 1.00
N LEU A 115 4.48 3.49 2.09
CA LEU A 115 4.88 2.32 2.88
C LEU A 115 4.76 1.02 2.08
N MET A 116 3.65 0.80 1.37
CA MET A 116 3.47 -0.40 0.55
C MET A 116 4.51 -0.48 -0.56
N CYS A 117 4.85 0.63 -1.21
CA CYS A 117 5.93 0.67 -2.20
C CYS A 117 7.30 0.36 -1.59
N LEU A 118 7.58 0.89 -0.39
CA LEU A 118 8.81 0.60 0.34
C LEU A 118 8.93 -0.88 0.71
N ILE A 119 7.83 -1.51 1.16
CA ILE A 119 7.78 -2.94 1.47
C ILE A 119 7.98 -3.77 0.19
N ALA A 120 7.30 -3.41 -0.89
CA ALA A 120 7.43 -4.11 -2.16
C ALA A 120 8.86 -4.03 -2.72
N ASP A 121 9.51 -2.87 -2.64
CA ASP A 121 10.91 -2.71 -3.03
C ASP A 121 11.84 -3.53 -2.12
N ASP A 122 11.60 -3.60 -0.80
CA ASP A 122 12.37 -4.45 0.14
C ASP A 122 12.23 -5.94 -0.22
N ILE A 123 11.02 -6.40 -0.56
CA ILE A 123 10.79 -7.78 -1.04
C ILE A 123 11.55 -8.04 -2.33
N ILE A 124 11.55 -7.12 -3.30
CA ILE A 124 12.27 -7.27 -4.57
C ILE A 124 13.79 -7.30 -4.36
N ILE A 125 14.31 -6.44 -3.48
CA ILE A 125 15.73 -6.37 -3.15
C ILE A 125 16.18 -7.68 -2.49
N ASN A 126 15.39 -8.21 -1.58
CA ASN A 126 15.70 -9.41 -0.80
C ASN A 126 15.06 -10.70 -1.38
N ARG A 127 14.57 -10.68 -2.62
CA ARG A 127 13.80 -11.76 -3.24
C ARG A 127 14.50 -13.13 -3.21
N HIS A 128 15.82 -13.15 -3.14
CA HIS A 128 16.62 -14.38 -3.10
C HIS A 128 16.51 -15.16 -1.78
N ILE A 129 15.97 -14.55 -0.72
CA ILE A 129 15.73 -15.22 0.57
C ILE A 129 14.32 -15.82 0.68
N TYR A 130 13.46 -15.55 -0.30
CA TYR A 130 12.08 -16.04 -0.36
C TYR A 130 11.90 -17.03 -1.52
N GLU A 131 10.85 -17.82 -1.44
CA GLU A 131 10.41 -18.61 -2.58
C GLU A 131 9.89 -17.70 -3.71
N LYS A 132 10.23 -18.05 -4.97
CA LYS A 132 9.87 -17.21 -6.14
C LYS A 132 8.36 -17.00 -6.26
N GLU A 133 7.59 -18.04 -5.99
CA GLU A 133 6.12 -18.00 -6.02
C GLU A 133 5.55 -17.03 -4.98
N THR A 134 6.12 -17.00 -3.79
CA THR A 134 5.73 -16.06 -2.72
C THR A 134 6.00 -14.62 -3.15
N VAL A 135 7.18 -14.32 -3.70
CA VAL A 135 7.51 -12.99 -4.20
C VAL A 135 6.55 -12.57 -5.31
N MET A 136 6.30 -13.45 -6.29
CA MET A 136 5.37 -13.17 -7.39
C MET A 136 3.95 -12.91 -6.88
N SER A 137 3.45 -13.72 -5.94
CA SER A 137 2.14 -13.54 -5.33
C SER A 137 2.03 -12.21 -4.57
N CYS A 138 3.04 -11.84 -3.77
CA CYS A 138 3.06 -10.56 -3.08
C CYS A 138 2.99 -9.37 -4.05
N ILE A 139 3.78 -9.38 -5.13
CA ILE A 139 3.76 -8.30 -6.13
C ILE A 139 2.42 -8.25 -6.86
N SER A 140 1.81 -9.39 -7.16
CA SER A 140 0.47 -9.46 -7.77
C SER A 140 -0.62 -8.87 -6.87
N ASN A 141 -0.57 -9.15 -5.55
CA ASN A 141 -1.49 -8.57 -4.58
C ASN A 141 -1.30 -7.05 -4.45
N PHE A 142 -0.06 -6.57 -4.37
CA PHE A 142 0.21 -5.13 -4.43
C PHE A 142 -0.34 -4.50 -5.71
N LYS A 143 -0.10 -5.12 -6.86
CA LYS A 143 -0.64 -4.65 -8.14
C LYS A 143 -2.15 -4.52 -8.07
N TRP A 144 -2.86 -5.55 -7.59
CA TRP A 144 -4.32 -5.50 -7.44
C TRP A 144 -4.75 -4.32 -6.58
N ILE A 145 -4.13 -4.13 -5.41
CA ILE A 145 -4.45 -3.02 -4.50
C ILE A 145 -4.25 -1.67 -5.20
N PHE A 146 -3.13 -1.48 -5.89
CA PHE A 146 -2.84 -0.22 -6.56
C PHE A 146 -3.75 0.04 -7.76
N TYR A 147 -4.19 -0.97 -8.50
CA TYR A 147 -5.20 -0.80 -9.54
C TYR A 147 -6.59 -0.46 -8.99
N ASN A 148 -6.88 -0.82 -7.75
CA ASN A 148 -8.20 -0.68 -7.14
C ASN A 148 -8.25 0.32 -5.96
N ILE A 149 -7.19 1.05 -5.67
CA ILE A 149 -7.13 1.99 -4.55
C ILE A 149 -8.22 3.08 -4.63
N PHE A 150 -8.75 3.35 -5.82
CA PHE A 150 -9.86 4.28 -6.03
C PHE A 150 -11.14 3.91 -5.24
N ILE A 151 -11.31 2.65 -4.85
CA ILE A 151 -12.45 2.16 -4.06
C ILE A 151 -12.54 2.87 -2.72
N ILE A 152 -11.41 3.21 -2.11
CA ILE A 152 -11.36 3.88 -0.80
C ILE A 152 -11.20 5.39 -0.89
N LEU A 153 -11.12 5.95 -2.11
CA LEU A 153 -11.04 7.39 -2.29
C LEU A 153 -12.41 8.01 -2.07
N PHE A 154 -12.55 8.80 -1.02
CA PHE A 154 -13.80 9.46 -0.63
C PHE A 154 -14.15 10.69 -1.50
N CYS A 155 -13.34 10.99 -2.51
CA CYS A 155 -13.50 12.10 -3.45
C CYS A 155 -13.73 11.54 -4.86
N PRO A 156 -14.95 11.65 -5.43
CA PRO A 156 -15.25 11.11 -6.77
C PRO A 156 -14.36 11.67 -7.89
N ILE A 157 -13.97 12.94 -7.79
CA ILE A 157 -13.05 13.57 -8.75
C ILE A 157 -11.66 12.94 -8.64
N CYS A 158 -11.20 12.68 -7.42
CA CYS A 158 -9.90 12.04 -7.17
C CYS A 158 -9.89 10.59 -7.66
N ALA A 159 -10.97 9.85 -7.44
CA ALA A 159 -11.13 8.49 -7.94
C ALA A 159 -11.11 8.46 -9.47
N LYS A 160 -11.86 9.36 -10.13
CA LYS A 160 -11.83 9.50 -11.59
C LYS A 160 -10.43 9.87 -12.10
N HIS A 161 -9.75 10.81 -11.46
CA HIS A 161 -8.39 11.21 -11.82
C HIS A 161 -7.42 10.04 -11.66
N TYR A 162 -7.51 9.28 -10.56
CA TYR A 162 -6.68 8.11 -10.34
C TYR A 162 -6.84 7.07 -11.48
N LEU A 163 -8.06 6.82 -11.92
CA LEU A 163 -8.36 5.89 -13.02
C LEU A 163 -7.81 6.35 -14.39
N THR A 164 -7.49 7.64 -14.53
CA THR A 164 -6.90 8.18 -15.76
C THR A 164 -5.37 8.29 -15.70
N VAL A 165 -4.77 8.06 -14.51
CA VAL A 165 -3.32 8.05 -14.34
C VAL A 165 -2.80 6.65 -14.61
N ASP A 166 -2.18 6.47 -15.74
CA ASP A 166 -1.74 5.18 -16.26
C ASP A 166 -0.29 4.82 -15.87
N THR A 167 0.49 5.75 -15.34
CA THR A 167 1.94 5.55 -15.20
C THR A 167 2.34 4.79 -13.95
N PHE A 168 1.70 5.02 -12.79
CA PHE A 168 2.16 4.47 -11.53
C PHE A 168 1.79 2.99 -11.30
N PRO A 169 0.52 2.54 -11.47
CA PRO A 169 0.18 1.14 -11.29
C PRO A 169 0.93 0.20 -12.25
N TYR A 170 1.25 0.65 -13.47
CA TYR A 170 2.03 -0.12 -14.47
C TYR A 170 3.45 -0.47 -14.03
N GLU A 171 4.03 0.23 -13.08
CA GLU A 171 5.35 -0.14 -12.56
C GLU A 171 5.31 -1.52 -11.86
N PHE A 172 4.19 -1.94 -11.30
CA PHE A 172 4.02 -3.28 -10.75
C PHE A 172 4.01 -4.35 -11.83
N GLU A 173 3.38 -4.09 -12.99
CA GLU A 173 3.46 -5.02 -14.14
C GLU A 173 4.89 -5.14 -14.67
N ARG A 174 5.62 -4.03 -14.71
CA ARG A 174 7.04 -4.05 -15.09
C ARG A 174 7.86 -4.92 -14.14
N VAL A 175 7.61 -4.84 -12.84
CA VAL A 175 8.24 -5.68 -11.83
C VAL A 175 7.86 -7.15 -12.03
N GLU A 176 6.58 -7.47 -12.24
CA GLU A 176 6.13 -8.84 -12.51
C GLU A 176 6.82 -9.44 -13.75
N VAL A 177 6.90 -8.67 -14.83
CA VAL A 177 7.61 -9.11 -16.05
C VAL A 177 9.08 -9.38 -15.75
N ALA A 178 9.75 -8.52 -14.99
CA ALA A 178 11.15 -8.68 -14.64
C ALA A 178 11.39 -9.93 -13.78
N LEU A 179 10.54 -10.18 -12.80
CA LEU A 179 10.59 -11.39 -11.95
C LEU A 179 10.27 -12.66 -12.75
N TYR A 180 9.30 -12.59 -13.68
CA TYR A 180 8.99 -13.70 -14.58
C TYR A 180 10.18 -14.05 -15.48
N ARG A 181 10.85 -13.06 -16.07
CA ARG A 181 12.08 -13.26 -16.85
C ARG A 181 13.19 -13.89 -16.00
N GLU A 182 13.34 -13.46 -14.74
CA GLU A 182 14.28 -14.09 -13.82
C GLU A 182 13.92 -15.56 -13.52
N LYS A 183 12.62 -15.85 -13.36
CA LYS A 183 12.14 -17.24 -13.21
C LYS A 183 12.47 -18.09 -14.43
N MET A 184 12.44 -17.51 -15.63
CA MET A 184 12.78 -18.17 -16.89
C MET A 184 14.29 -18.24 -17.17
N GLY A 185 15.14 -17.79 -16.24
CA GLY A 185 16.60 -17.93 -16.31
C GLY A 185 17.35 -16.67 -16.77
N GLU A 186 16.68 -15.54 -16.95
CA GLU A 186 17.32 -14.26 -17.25
C GLU A 186 17.59 -13.48 -15.96
N PRO A 187 18.85 -13.31 -15.52
CA PRO A 187 19.15 -12.72 -14.22
C PRO A 187 18.61 -11.29 -14.10
N LEU A 188 17.85 -11.02 -13.03
CA LEU A 188 17.39 -9.68 -12.70
C LEU A 188 18.50 -8.90 -11.99
N GLN A 189 18.87 -7.76 -12.56
CA GLN A 189 19.84 -6.83 -11.99
C GLN A 189 19.12 -5.62 -11.39
N LEU A 190 19.47 -5.27 -10.15
CA LEU A 190 19.04 -4.03 -9.51
C LEU A 190 20.15 -3.00 -9.63
N VAL A 191 19.84 -1.83 -10.19
CA VAL A 191 20.83 -0.79 -10.48
C VAL A 191 20.39 0.56 -9.91
N GLU A 192 21.35 1.41 -9.55
CA GLU A 192 21.10 2.79 -9.10
C GLU A 192 20.79 3.73 -10.30
N GLU A 193 21.33 3.42 -11.49
CA GLU A 193 21.08 4.14 -12.73
C GLU A 193 20.97 3.16 -13.91
N ILE A 194 20.03 3.44 -14.83
CA ILE A 194 19.92 2.67 -16.10
C ILE A 194 20.66 3.44 -17.20
N THR A 195 21.73 2.83 -17.68
CA THR A 195 22.45 3.36 -18.85
C THR A 195 21.82 2.86 -20.16
N ARG A 196 22.02 3.59 -21.27
CA ARG A 196 21.47 3.21 -22.60
C ARG A 196 21.85 1.79 -23.04
N ASN A 197 23.04 1.33 -22.66
CA ASN A 197 23.54 0.00 -23.04
C ASN A 197 22.89 -1.16 -22.26
N GLN A 198 22.05 -0.84 -21.28
CA GLN A 198 21.40 -1.81 -20.40
C GLN A 198 19.92 -2.03 -20.71
N ILE A 199 19.32 -1.23 -21.62
CA ILE A 199 17.88 -1.24 -21.92
C ILE A 199 17.34 -2.61 -22.35
N HIS A 200 18.21 -3.47 -22.94
CA HIS A 200 17.82 -4.81 -23.38
C HIS A 200 17.96 -5.90 -22.30
N LYS A 201 18.50 -5.57 -21.13
CA LYS A 201 18.71 -6.52 -20.04
C LYS A 201 17.51 -6.52 -19.08
N ASN A 202 17.39 -7.57 -18.29
CA ASN A 202 16.42 -7.66 -17.21
C ASN A 202 16.87 -6.80 -16.03
N ILE A 203 16.46 -5.53 -16.01
CA ILE A 203 16.96 -4.52 -15.08
C ILE A 203 15.81 -3.76 -14.45
N LEU A 204 15.86 -3.58 -13.13
CA LEU A 204 15.01 -2.65 -12.39
C LEU A 204 15.88 -1.64 -11.62
N TYR A 205 15.35 -0.45 -11.40
CA TYR A 205 15.91 0.49 -10.45
C TYR A 205 15.76 -0.05 -9.02
N LYS A 206 16.77 0.12 -8.22
CA LYS A 206 16.67 -0.07 -6.78
C LYS A 206 15.70 0.98 -6.19
N ASN A 207 14.75 0.54 -5.37
CA ASN A 207 13.68 1.38 -4.81
C ASN A 207 12.80 2.08 -5.89
N ASN A 208 12.56 1.41 -7.02
CA ASN A 208 11.80 1.99 -8.13
C ASN A 208 10.34 2.31 -7.77
N LEU A 209 9.67 1.40 -7.07
CA LEU A 209 8.25 1.58 -6.74
C LEU A 209 8.05 2.77 -5.82
N LEU A 210 8.90 2.92 -4.80
CA LEU A 210 8.88 4.08 -3.92
C LEU A 210 9.19 5.38 -4.67
N TYR A 211 10.20 5.39 -5.54
CA TYR A 211 10.52 6.54 -6.37
C TYR A 211 9.35 6.96 -7.24
N LYS A 212 8.71 6.00 -7.90
CA LYS A 212 7.55 6.25 -8.77
C LYS A 212 6.31 6.70 -7.99
N SER A 213 6.11 6.18 -6.79
CA SER A 213 5.04 6.66 -5.89
C SER A 213 5.25 8.13 -5.49
N MET A 214 6.50 8.54 -5.25
CA MET A 214 6.85 9.95 -5.00
C MET A 214 6.56 10.83 -6.22
N ILE A 215 6.98 10.41 -7.41
CA ILE A 215 6.70 11.15 -8.66
C ILE A 215 5.19 11.29 -8.88
N PHE A 216 4.43 10.20 -8.65
CA PHE A 216 2.98 10.21 -8.75
C PHE A 216 2.34 11.15 -7.72
N HIS A 217 2.79 11.13 -6.46
CA HIS A 217 2.34 12.06 -5.44
C HIS A 217 2.57 13.52 -5.85
N ASN A 218 3.77 13.84 -6.33
CA ASN A 218 4.10 15.17 -6.85
C ASN A 218 3.22 15.56 -8.04
N HIS A 219 2.92 14.62 -8.94
CA HIS A 219 2.04 14.84 -10.08
C HIS A 219 0.62 15.20 -9.61
N VAL A 220 0.02 14.42 -8.71
CA VAL A 220 -1.32 14.71 -8.16
C VAL A 220 -1.36 16.08 -7.47
N ASN A 221 -0.30 16.44 -6.75
CA ASN A 221 -0.22 17.74 -6.11
C ASN A 221 -0.20 18.91 -7.09
N ASN A 222 0.33 18.72 -8.29
CA ASN A 222 0.30 19.76 -9.34
C ASN A 222 -1.12 20.03 -9.88
N TYR A 223 -2.07 19.09 -9.72
CA TYR A 223 -3.47 19.28 -10.13
C TYR A 223 -4.34 19.95 -9.08
N ARG A 224 -3.88 20.10 -7.84
CA ARG A 224 -4.63 20.79 -6.77
C ARG A 224 -5.00 22.25 -7.12
N PRO A 225 -4.18 23.05 -7.85
CA PRO A 225 -4.56 24.41 -8.26
C PRO A 225 -5.86 24.49 -9.03
N ILE A 226 -6.22 23.43 -9.75
CA ILE A 226 -7.46 23.36 -10.54
C ILE A 226 -8.69 23.14 -9.63
N GLN A 227 -8.49 22.61 -8.44
CA GLN A 227 -9.56 22.24 -7.50
C GLN A 227 -9.74 23.22 -6.33
N HIS A 228 -8.71 24.00 -5.99
CA HIS A 228 -8.67 24.93 -4.87
C HIS A 228 -8.14 26.29 -5.27
N LYS A 229 -8.50 27.34 -4.52
CA LYS A 229 -8.00 28.70 -4.76
C LYS A 229 -6.46 28.71 -4.68
N GLN A 230 -5.84 29.34 -5.65
CA GLN A 230 -4.39 29.33 -5.92
C GLN A 230 -3.52 29.82 -4.74
N ASP A 231 -4.08 30.66 -3.85
CA ASP A 231 -3.36 31.27 -2.74
C ASP A 231 -3.02 30.30 -1.59
N GLU A 232 -3.75 29.19 -1.47
CA GLU A 232 -3.53 28.17 -0.43
C GLU A 232 -2.44 27.14 -0.85
N LEU A 233 -1.99 27.17 -2.09
CA LEU A 233 -1.14 26.14 -2.70
C LEU A 233 0.33 26.50 -2.77
N ASN A 234 0.68 27.76 -2.56
CA ASN A 234 2.05 28.26 -2.60
C ASN A 234 2.96 27.65 -1.51
N ASN A 235 2.39 26.96 -0.52
CA ASN A 235 3.12 26.29 0.56
C ASN A 235 3.33 24.78 0.34
N TYR A 236 2.94 24.22 -0.83
CA TYR A 236 3.09 22.80 -1.06
C TYR A 236 4.49 22.48 -1.60
N GLN A 237 5.37 22.00 -0.72
CA GLN A 237 6.69 21.52 -1.12
C GLN A 237 6.57 20.21 -1.91
N ARG A 238 7.18 20.17 -3.10
CA ARG A 238 7.39 18.92 -3.82
C ARG A 238 8.30 18.01 -3.00
N MET A 239 7.98 16.73 -2.97
CA MET A 239 8.87 15.73 -2.37
C MET A 239 10.13 15.61 -3.23
N ASP A 240 11.28 15.73 -2.60
CA ASP A 240 12.59 15.48 -3.18
C ASP A 240 13.02 14.04 -2.89
N TRP A 241 13.62 13.36 -3.87
CA TRP A 241 14.01 11.96 -3.73
C TRP A 241 15.11 11.75 -2.70
N SER A 242 16.09 12.63 -2.68
CA SER A 242 17.19 12.54 -1.72
C SER A 242 16.70 12.72 -0.28
N LEU A 243 15.83 13.72 -0.07
CA LEU A 243 15.17 13.95 1.21
C LEU A 243 14.31 12.76 1.63
N LEU A 244 13.49 12.21 0.72
CA LEU A 244 12.63 11.06 1.02
C LEU A 244 13.46 9.84 1.44
N LYS A 245 14.54 9.52 0.72
CA LYS A 245 15.46 8.44 1.12
C LYS A 245 16.01 8.66 2.53
N THR A 246 16.47 9.85 2.83
CA THR A 246 17.00 10.20 4.15
C THR A 246 15.95 10.02 5.25
N LEU A 247 14.73 10.50 5.04
CA LEU A 247 13.62 10.38 5.99
C LEU A 247 13.20 8.93 6.24
N LEU A 248 13.39 8.05 5.26
CA LEU A 248 13.04 6.62 5.34
C LEU A 248 14.24 5.74 5.73
N GLY A 249 15.43 6.32 5.91
CA GLY A 249 16.66 5.57 6.24
C GLY A 249 17.14 4.65 5.13
N ILE A 250 16.86 4.98 3.87
CA ILE A 250 17.34 4.27 2.68
C ILE A 250 18.74 4.80 2.34
N ILE A 251 19.72 3.89 2.35
CA ILE A 251 21.12 4.18 2.01
C ILE A 251 21.40 3.87 0.55
#